data_ff3d6a6d79c9899dee5fa652644a5256
#
_entry.id   ff3d6a6d79c9899dee5fa652644a5256
#
_cell.length_a   1.000
_cell.length_b   1.000
_cell.length_c   1.000
_cell.angle_alpha   90.00
_cell.angle_beta   90.00
_cell.angle_gamma   90.00
#
_symmetry.space_group_name_H-M   'P 1'
#
loop_
_entity.id
_entity.type
_entity.pdbx_description
1 polymer ?
#
loop_
_entity_poly.entity_id
_entity_poly.type
_entity_poly.pdbx_seq_one_letter_code
_entity_poly.pdbx_strand_id
1 'polypeptide(L)'
;MKKTLSIAVLLAVTTLSAQTRWDYELGIRTPPPQGGMFGSFWNYQLLAKASPRKATAQPGSSRWALRFRTGQNTISYSQGASNENFWISTTSMVGFERLSRRGSLLKSYFGAEVGGSFNGYQSLSGSSLSFGPSATLLYGIRYRVKPRWTLSAELAPSFGLWFSKYNDGWQDPMSQFTLSGQSIGLGVTYRL
;
A
#
# COMPACT_ATOMS: atom_id res chain seq x y z
N MET A 1 -11.68 -23.25 -0.99
CA MET A 1 -12.25 -22.05 -0.35
C MET A 1 -11.53 -20.72 -0.69
N LYS A 2 -10.20 -20.67 -0.84
CA LYS A 2 -9.48 -19.38 -1.12
C LYS A 2 -9.81 -18.74 -2.47
N LYS A 3 -10.10 -19.52 -3.51
CA LYS A 3 -10.43 -18.99 -4.86
C LYS A 3 -11.82 -18.38 -4.97
N THR A 4 -12.78 -18.89 -4.20
CA THR A 4 -14.17 -18.40 -4.18
C THR A 4 -14.30 -17.04 -3.49
N LEU A 5 -13.52 -16.77 -2.44
CA LEU A 5 -13.53 -15.49 -1.76
C LEU A 5 -13.01 -14.35 -2.66
N SER A 6 -11.94 -14.59 -3.41
CA SER A 6 -11.37 -13.61 -4.34
C SER A 6 -12.34 -13.24 -5.47
N ILE A 7 -13.07 -14.21 -6.01
CA ILE A 7 -14.07 -13.98 -7.06
C ILE A 7 -15.28 -13.21 -6.50
N ALA A 8 -15.73 -13.54 -5.29
CA ALA A 8 -16.86 -12.84 -4.66
C ALA A 8 -16.53 -11.37 -4.35
N VAL A 9 -15.31 -11.07 -3.87
CA VAL A 9 -14.86 -9.69 -3.67
C VAL A 9 -14.78 -8.94 -4.98
N LEU A 10 -14.23 -9.55 -6.04
CA LEU A 10 -14.15 -8.94 -7.36
C LEU A 10 -15.54 -8.65 -7.95
N LEU A 11 -16.48 -9.58 -7.82
CA LEU A 11 -17.87 -9.40 -8.27
C LEU A 11 -18.59 -8.32 -7.47
N ALA A 12 -18.42 -8.28 -6.14
CA ALA A 12 -19.01 -7.23 -5.30
C ALA A 12 -18.50 -5.84 -5.67
N VAL A 13 -17.20 -5.69 -5.93
CA VAL A 13 -16.61 -4.41 -6.34
C VAL A 13 -17.07 -4.00 -7.74
N THR A 14 -17.23 -4.94 -8.68
CA THR A 14 -17.73 -4.63 -10.03
C THR A 14 -19.19 -4.22 -10.03
N THR A 15 -20.04 -4.83 -9.22
CA THR A 15 -21.46 -4.43 -9.08
C THR A 15 -21.62 -3.07 -8.41
N LEU A 16 -20.80 -2.76 -7.39
CA LEU A 16 -20.79 -1.42 -6.79
C LEU A 16 -20.37 -0.33 -7.77
N SER A 17 -19.40 -0.60 -8.64
CA SER A 17 -18.92 0.39 -9.61
C SER A 17 -19.96 0.74 -10.69
N ALA A 18 -20.87 -0.18 -11.02
CA ALA A 18 -21.96 0.05 -11.98
C ALA A 18 -23.06 0.97 -11.43
N GLN A 19 -23.23 1.02 -10.11
CA GLN A 19 -24.32 1.77 -9.46
C GLN A 19 -23.86 3.13 -8.87
N THR A 20 -22.55 3.36 -8.74
CA THR A 20 -22.02 4.54 -8.07
C THR A 20 -21.41 5.54 -9.05
N ARG A 21 -21.42 6.82 -8.68
CA ARG A 21 -20.70 7.89 -9.39
C ARG A 21 -19.19 7.88 -9.10
N TRP A 22 -18.61 6.68 -8.93
CA TRP A 22 -17.22 6.50 -8.59
C TRP A 22 -16.54 5.53 -9.56
N ASP A 23 -15.33 5.86 -9.97
CA ASP A 23 -14.43 4.96 -10.68
C ASP A 23 -13.48 4.31 -9.68
N TYR A 24 -13.33 2.99 -9.75
CA TYR A 24 -12.45 2.22 -8.88
C TYR A 24 -11.26 1.70 -9.66
N GLU A 25 -10.10 1.73 -9.04
CA GLU A 25 -8.87 1.12 -9.55
C GLU A 25 -8.29 0.21 -8.46
N LEU A 26 -7.88 -0.99 -8.85
CA LEU A 26 -7.13 -1.91 -8.01
C LEU A 26 -5.75 -2.13 -8.60
N GLY A 27 -4.75 -2.28 -7.76
CA GLY A 27 -3.40 -2.47 -8.23
C GLY A 27 -2.44 -3.03 -7.20
N ILE A 28 -1.24 -3.21 -7.67
CA ILE A 28 -0.11 -3.67 -6.88
C ILE A 28 1.00 -2.63 -7.03
N ARG A 29 1.65 -2.31 -5.93
CA ARG A 29 2.85 -1.49 -5.86
C ARG A 29 3.97 -2.31 -5.24
N THR A 30 5.15 -2.26 -5.82
CA THR A 30 6.35 -2.87 -5.24
C THR A 30 7.41 -1.80 -5.04
N PRO A 31 8.17 -1.80 -3.94
CA PRO A 31 9.44 -1.08 -3.89
C PRO A 31 10.42 -1.70 -4.91
N PRO A 32 11.41 -0.96 -5.40
CA PRO A 32 12.46 -1.54 -6.22
C PRO A 32 13.20 -2.60 -5.41
N PRO A 33 13.70 -3.65 -6.06
CA PRO A 33 14.47 -4.71 -5.40
C PRO A 33 15.69 -4.11 -4.71
N GLN A 34 15.81 -4.37 -3.42
CA GLN A 34 16.96 -3.96 -2.61
C GLN A 34 17.86 -5.18 -2.41
N GLY A 35 19.11 -5.05 -2.85
CA GLY A 35 20.24 -5.90 -2.52
C GLY A 35 20.01 -7.41 -2.47
N GLY A 36 20.23 -8.12 -3.57
CA GLY A 36 20.13 -9.57 -3.67
C GLY A 36 18.94 -10.03 -4.49
N MET A 37 19.22 -10.80 -5.53
CA MET A 37 18.30 -11.13 -6.62
C MET A 37 17.03 -11.89 -6.21
N PHE A 38 16.84 -12.33 -4.95
CA PHE A 38 15.72 -13.17 -4.52
C PHE A 38 15.02 -12.77 -3.22
N GLY A 39 15.49 -11.76 -2.48
CA GLY A 39 14.93 -11.42 -1.15
C GLY A 39 13.72 -10.49 -1.15
N SER A 40 13.43 -9.79 -2.24
CA SER A 40 12.52 -8.63 -2.22
C SER A 40 11.23 -8.79 -3.03
N PHE A 41 11.01 -9.89 -3.72
CA PHE A 41 9.79 -10.09 -4.53
C PHE A 41 8.49 -10.19 -3.72
N TRP A 42 8.56 -10.33 -2.40
CA TRP A 42 7.40 -10.54 -1.53
C TRP A 42 6.88 -9.26 -0.85
N ASN A 43 7.55 -8.12 -1.02
CA ASN A 43 7.14 -6.84 -0.44
C ASN A 43 6.18 -6.05 -1.33
N TYR A 44 5.16 -6.71 -1.88
CA TYR A 44 4.12 -6.00 -2.62
C TYR A 44 3.11 -5.36 -1.67
N GLN A 45 2.57 -4.24 -2.11
CA GLN A 45 1.49 -3.53 -1.47
C GLN A 45 0.27 -3.56 -2.38
N LEU A 46 -0.89 -3.88 -1.82
CA LEU A 46 -2.15 -3.75 -2.50
C LEU A 46 -2.57 -2.27 -2.49
N LEU A 47 -3.07 -1.80 -3.61
CA LEU A 47 -3.50 -0.43 -3.80
C LEU A 47 -4.93 -0.43 -4.33
N ALA A 48 -5.81 0.25 -3.62
CA ALA A 48 -7.16 0.53 -4.09
C ALA A 48 -7.34 2.05 -4.22
N LYS A 49 -8.01 2.49 -5.28
CA LYS A 49 -8.32 3.91 -5.51
C LYS A 49 -9.79 4.06 -5.85
N ALA A 50 -10.37 5.16 -5.38
CA ALA A 50 -11.72 5.56 -5.71
C ALA A 50 -11.71 7.02 -6.18
N SER A 51 -12.19 7.29 -7.38
CA SER A 51 -12.25 8.62 -7.97
C SER A 51 -13.68 9.05 -8.24
N PRO A 52 -14.12 10.26 -7.83
CA PRO A 52 -15.47 10.73 -8.12
C PRO A 52 -15.65 10.88 -9.65
N ARG A 53 -16.78 10.39 -10.15
CA ARG A 53 -17.15 10.44 -11.55
C ARG A 53 -18.26 11.47 -11.75
N LYS A 54 -18.06 12.41 -12.68
CA LYS A 54 -19.17 13.27 -13.17
C LYS A 54 -20.06 12.45 -14.10
N ALA A 55 -21.36 12.60 -14.00
CA ALA A 55 -22.34 11.82 -14.79
C ALA A 55 -22.10 11.89 -16.33
N THR A 56 -21.55 13.01 -16.82
CA THR A 56 -21.27 13.25 -18.26
C THR A 56 -19.80 13.03 -18.64
N ALA A 57 -18.94 12.64 -17.69
CA ALA A 57 -17.52 12.57 -17.94
C ALA A 57 -17.05 11.14 -18.24
N GLN A 58 -16.07 11.01 -19.11
CA GLN A 58 -15.44 9.73 -19.40
C GLN A 58 -14.80 9.13 -18.12
N PRO A 59 -14.80 7.80 -17.96
CA PRO A 59 -14.12 7.13 -16.88
C PRO A 59 -12.66 7.57 -16.74
N GLY A 60 -12.21 7.87 -15.51
CA GLY A 60 -10.86 8.33 -15.22
C GLY A 60 -10.59 9.78 -15.58
N SER A 61 -11.60 10.60 -15.78
CA SER A 61 -11.47 12.05 -15.99
C SER A 61 -11.26 12.82 -14.68
N SER A 62 -11.56 12.21 -13.54
CA SER A 62 -11.35 12.83 -12.24
C SER A 62 -9.85 13.13 -12.00
N ARG A 63 -9.61 14.25 -11.34
CA ARG A 63 -8.28 14.66 -10.92
C ARG A 63 -7.94 14.22 -9.52
N TRP A 64 -8.92 13.86 -8.75
CA TRP A 64 -8.79 13.45 -7.36
C TRP A 64 -9.12 11.98 -7.23
N ALA A 65 -8.35 11.28 -6.46
CA ALA A 65 -8.66 9.93 -6.02
C ALA A 65 -8.38 9.79 -4.53
N LEU A 66 -9.28 9.13 -3.84
CA LEU A 66 -9.00 8.53 -2.55
C LEU A 66 -8.13 7.30 -2.79
N ARG A 67 -7.19 7.06 -1.88
CA ARG A 67 -6.29 5.91 -1.92
C ARG A 67 -6.41 5.12 -0.64
N PHE A 68 -6.37 3.82 -0.78
CA PHE A 68 -6.11 2.88 0.29
C PHE A 68 -4.96 1.99 -0.14
N ARG A 69 -3.97 1.84 0.73
CA ARG A 69 -2.81 1.00 0.49
C ARG A 69 -2.60 0.11 1.70
N THR A 70 -2.41 -1.17 1.47
CA THR A 70 -1.99 -2.11 2.52
C THR A 70 -0.87 -2.98 1.99
N GLY A 71 0.09 -3.29 2.84
CA GLY A 71 1.24 -4.08 2.44
C GLY A 71 2.07 -4.53 3.63
N GLN A 72 3.13 -5.24 3.34
CA GLN A 72 3.96 -5.91 4.35
C GLN A 72 3.11 -6.84 5.26
N ASN A 73 2.02 -7.37 4.73
CA ASN A 73 1.15 -8.29 5.45
C ASN A 73 1.85 -9.66 5.50
N THR A 74 2.80 -9.79 6.39
CA THR A 74 3.58 -11.01 6.58
C THR A 74 3.12 -11.66 7.87
N ILE A 75 2.76 -12.92 7.78
CA ILE A 75 2.60 -13.82 8.91
C ILE A 75 3.55 -14.98 8.64
N SER A 76 4.54 -15.14 9.47
CA SER A 76 5.46 -16.26 9.39
C SER A 76 5.51 -17.00 10.70
N TYR A 77 5.55 -18.32 10.61
CA TYR A 77 5.78 -19.23 11.71
C TYR A 77 6.90 -20.16 11.29
N SER A 78 7.90 -20.27 12.14
CA SER A 78 8.97 -21.23 11.95
C SER A 78 9.15 -22.06 13.22
N GLN A 79 9.21 -23.37 13.06
CA GLN A 79 9.46 -24.31 14.13
C GLN A 79 10.77 -25.04 13.81
N GLY A 80 11.77 -24.85 14.66
CA GLY A 80 13.02 -25.61 14.65
C GLY A 80 13.12 -26.53 15.87
N ALA A 81 14.13 -27.37 15.92
CA ALA A 81 14.31 -28.33 17.02
C ALA A 81 14.42 -27.68 18.41
N SER A 82 14.72 -26.38 18.48
CA SER A 82 14.88 -25.62 19.73
C SER A 82 14.27 -24.21 19.70
N ASN A 83 13.61 -23.81 18.60
CA ASN A 83 13.08 -22.44 18.48
C ASN A 83 11.74 -22.44 17.71
N GLU A 84 10.72 -21.90 18.36
CA GLU A 84 9.48 -21.50 17.71
C GLU A 84 9.48 -19.98 17.57
N ASN A 85 9.32 -19.49 16.33
CA ASN A 85 9.25 -18.07 16.06
C ASN A 85 7.95 -17.74 15.32
N PHE A 86 7.24 -16.76 15.81
CA PHE A 86 6.06 -16.18 15.16
C PHE A 86 6.33 -14.72 14.86
N TRP A 87 6.08 -14.31 13.63
CA TRP A 87 6.18 -12.91 13.20
C TRP A 87 4.96 -12.49 12.42
N ILE A 88 4.44 -11.33 12.75
CA ILE A 88 3.38 -10.64 12.03
C ILE A 88 3.81 -9.22 11.73
N SER A 89 3.61 -8.76 10.49
CA SER A 89 3.84 -7.38 10.07
C SER A 89 2.73 -6.94 9.14
N THR A 90 2.20 -5.76 9.38
CA THR A 90 1.20 -5.15 8.51
C THR A 90 1.35 -3.63 8.48
N THR A 91 1.06 -3.03 7.32
CA THR A 91 1.00 -1.58 7.14
C THR A 91 -0.27 -1.24 6.38
N SER A 92 -1.02 -0.25 6.86
CA SER A 92 -2.22 0.23 6.19
C SER A 92 -2.24 1.75 6.18
N MET A 93 -2.52 2.32 5.00
CA MET A 93 -2.51 3.75 4.75
C MET A 93 -3.78 4.15 4.00
N VAL A 94 -4.30 5.31 4.33
CA VAL A 94 -5.41 5.95 3.62
C VAL A 94 -5.01 7.38 3.27
N GLY A 95 -5.42 7.86 2.12
CA GLY A 95 -5.06 9.20 1.69
C GLY A 95 -5.72 9.62 0.40
N PHE A 96 -5.11 10.57 -0.24
CA PHE A 96 -5.59 11.09 -1.51
C PHE A 96 -4.43 11.34 -2.48
N GLU A 97 -4.77 11.36 -3.77
CA GLU A 97 -3.88 11.83 -4.82
C GLU A 97 -4.59 12.82 -5.73
N ARG A 98 -3.83 13.77 -6.27
CA ARG A 98 -4.28 14.73 -7.26
C ARG A 98 -3.44 14.63 -8.52
N LEU A 99 -4.10 14.38 -9.64
CA LEU A 99 -3.48 14.29 -10.97
C LEU A 99 -3.28 15.68 -11.58
N SER A 100 -2.16 15.86 -12.27
CA SER A 100 -1.89 17.03 -13.09
C SER A 100 -2.90 17.15 -14.24
N ARG A 101 -3.12 18.41 -14.68
CA ARG A 101 -3.96 18.70 -15.84
C ARG A 101 -3.30 18.34 -17.17
N ARG A 102 -1.97 18.33 -17.22
CA ARG A 102 -1.19 18.17 -18.46
C ARG A 102 -1.03 16.70 -18.83
N GLY A 103 -1.06 16.44 -20.13
CA GLY A 103 -0.82 15.13 -20.72
C GLY A 103 -2.06 14.24 -20.80
N SER A 104 -2.14 13.47 -21.86
CA SER A 104 -3.20 12.49 -22.09
C SER A 104 -2.83 11.10 -21.59
N LEU A 105 -1.63 10.64 -21.90
CA LEU A 105 -1.12 9.31 -21.57
C LEU A 105 -0.23 9.33 -20.32
N LEU A 106 0.66 10.32 -20.20
CA LEU A 106 1.56 10.50 -19.06
C LEU A 106 1.06 11.65 -18.19
N LYS A 107 0.83 11.39 -16.90
CA LYS A 107 0.38 12.38 -15.92
C LYS A 107 1.21 12.30 -14.66
N SER A 108 1.65 13.43 -14.15
CA SER A 108 2.18 13.51 -12.80
C SER A 108 1.05 13.58 -11.79
N TYR A 109 1.33 13.17 -10.56
CA TYR A 109 0.42 13.32 -9.43
C TYR A 109 1.19 13.61 -8.15
N PHE A 110 0.50 14.21 -7.21
CA PHE A 110 0.96 14.36 -5.85
C PHE A 110 -0.16 14.02 -4.88
N GLY A 111 0.18 13.70 -3.66
CA GLY A 111 -0.79 13.33 -2.65
C GLY A 111 -0.16 13.16 -1.28
N ALA A 112 -0.99 12.71 -0.35
CA ALA A 112 -0.57 12.34 0.99
C ALA A 112 -1.38 11.16 1.49
N GLU A 113 -0.77 10.37 2.36
CA GLU A 113 -1.39 9.25 3.05
C GLU A 113 -1.08 9.34 4.53
N VAL A 114 -2.01 8.89 5.35
CA VAL A 114 -1.82 8.68 6.79
C VAL A 114 -2.25 7.27 7.15
N GLY A 115 -1.65 6.71 8.16
CA GLY A 115 -1.97 5.36 8.59
C GLY A 115 -1.00 4.87 9.63
N GLY A 116 -0.68 3.59 9.60
CA GLY A 116 0.25 3.04 10.55
C GLY A 116 0.72 1.64 10.19
N SER A 117 1.72 1.22 10.91
CA SER A 117 2.31 -0.11 10.82
C SER A 117 2.24 -0.79 12.17
N PHE A 118 2.12 -2.10 12.12
CA PHE A 118 2.12 -2.99 13.26
C PHE A 118 3.09 -4.13 12.99
N ASN A 119 3.97 -4.40 13.95
CA ASN A 119 4.88 -5.53 13.91
C ASN A 119 4.85 -6.24 15.25
N GLY A 120 4.68 -7.54 15.21
CA GLY A 120 4.73 -8.41 16.38
C GLY A 120 5.72 -9.55 16.14
N TYR A 121 6.53 -9.85 17.10
CA TYR A 121 7.47 -10.97 17.11
C TYR A 121 7.37 -11.71 18.43
N GLN A 122 7.35 -13.02 18.38
CA GLN A 122 7.38 -13.88 19.54
C GLN A 122 8.34 -15.05 19.31
N SER A 123 9.18 -15.32 20.28
CA SER A 123 10.08 -16.47 20.30
C SER A 123 10.18 -17.03 21.73
N LEU A 124 10.88 -18.15 21.91
CA LEU A 124 11.17 -18.69 23.24
C LEU A 124 12.03 -17.75 24.08
N SER A 125 12.85 -16.91 23.46
CA SER A 125 13.72 -15.95 24.15
C SER A 125 13.06 -14.63 24.49
N GLY A 126 11.83 -14.37 24.00
CA GLY A 126 11.10 -13.15 24.30
C GLY A 126 10.11 -12.74 23.22
N SER A 127 9.41 -11.65 23.49
CA SER A 127 8.44 -11.05 22.59
C SER A 127 8.72 -9.59 22.35
N SER A 128 8.41 -9.12 21.14
CA SER A 128 8.40 -7.69 20.83
C SER A 128 7.13 -7.31 20.10
N LEU A 129 6.65 -6.13 20.42
CA LEU A 129 5.49 -5.52 19.79
C LEU A 129 5.87 -4.11 19.41
N SER A 130 5.66 -3.74 18.15
CA SER A 130 5.87 -2.37 17.70
C SER A 130 4.67 -1.93 16.89
N PHE A 131 4.23 -0.71 17.11
CA PHE A 131 3.23 -0.07 16.27
C PHE A 131 3.56 1.40 16.11
N GLY A 132 3.12 1.98 15.00
CA GLY A 132 3.42 3.38 14.77
C GLY A 132 2.51 4.04 13.77
N PRO A 133 1.91 5.19 14.13
CA PRO A 133 1.28 6.05 13.16
C PRO A 133 2.33 6.63 12.21
N SER A 134 1.95 6.81 10.96
CA SER A 134 2.82 7.39 9.94
C SER A 134 2.05 8.23 8.94
N ALA A 135 2.75 9.21 8.38
CA ALA A 135 2.29 10.04 7.27
C ALA A 135 3.28 9.93 6.11
N THR A 136 2.78 9.89 4.90
CA THR A 136 3.57 9.75 3.68
C THR A 136 3.18 10.84 2.70
N LEU A 137 4.16 11.52 2.13
CA LEU A 137 3.95 12.38 0.97
C LEU A 137 4.14 11.56 -0.30
N LEU A 138 3.35 11.86 -1.31
CA LEU A 138 3.35 11.12 -2.56
C LEU A 138 3.67 12.07 -3.71
N TYR A 139 4.64 11.69 -4.52
CA TYR A 139 4.90 12.32 -5.80
C TYR A 139 5.19 11.23 -6.83
N GLY A 140 4.52 11.28 -7.97
CA GLY A 140 4.70 10.23 -8.97
C GLY A 140 4.24 10.60 -10.36
N ILE A 141 4.48 9.67 -11.25
CA ILE A 141 4.03 9.70 -12.63
C ILE A 141 3.18 8.46 -12.92
N ARG A 142 2.17 8.63 -13.76
CA ARG A 142 1.29 7.57 -14.23
C ARG A 142 1.29 7.56 -15.75
N TYR A 143 1.49 6.39 -16.33
CA TYR A 143 1.41 6.16 -17.77
C TYR A 143 0.27 5.22 -18.09
N ARG A 144 -0.70 5.67 -18.89
CA ARG A 144 -1.82 4.86 -19.35
C ARG A 144 -1.39 4.00 -20.53
N VAL A 145 -1.21 2.71 -20.29
CA VAL A 145 -0.82 1.73 -21.33
C VAL A 145 -2.03 1.35 -22.20
N LYS A 146 -3.17 1.14 -21.57
CA LYS A 146 -4.46 0.80 -22.19
C LYS A 146 -5.59 1.52 -21.44
N PRO A 147 -6.82 1.56 -21.95
CA PRO A 147 -7.95 2.24 -21.30
C PRO A 147 -8.15 1.86 -19.84
N ARG A 148 -7.86 0.61 -19.47
CA ARG A 148 -8.02 0.09 -18.12
C ARG A 148 -6.71 -0.11 -17.35
N TRP A 149 -5.54 -0.11 -18.03
CA TRP A 149 -4.25 -0.40 -17.43
C TRP A 149 -3.39 0.84 -17.30
N THR A 150 -2.84 1.05 -16.11
CA THR A 150 -1.94 2.17 -15.81
C THR A 150 -0.70 1.66 -15.10
N LEU A 151 0.46 2.08 -15.57
CA LEU A 151 1.73 1.95 -14.87
C LEU A 151 1.99 3.21 -14.06
N SER A 152 2.66 3.10 -12.93
CA SER A 152 3.08 4.25 -12.12
C SER A 152 4.46 4.04 -11.54
N ALA A 153 5.18 5.16 -11.40
CA ALA A 153 6.37 5.27 -10.58
C ALA A 153 6.13 6.35 -9.54
N GLU A 154 6.48 6.08 -8.30
CA GLU A 154 6.13 6.90 -7.15
C GLU A 154 7.31 7.05 -6.20
N LEU A 155 7.53 8.27 -5.72
CA LEU A 155 8.35 8.61 -4.58
C LEU A 155 7.44 8.88 -3.39
N ALA A 156 7.68 8.21 -2.27
CA ALA A 156 6.80 8.21 -1.10
C ALA A 156 7.60 8.32 0.22
N PRO A 157 8.29 9.47 0.46
CA PRO A 157 8.94 9.69 1.75
C PRO A 157 7.91 9.67 2.87
N SER A 158 8.28 9.07 4.01
CA SER A 158 7.38 8.90 5.14
C SER A 158 8.01 9.41 6.43
N PHE A 159 7.16 9.92 7.31
CA PHE A 159 7.45 10.25 8.69
C PHE A 159 6.57 9.40 9.59
N GLY A 160 7.14 8.80 10.63
CA GLY A 160 6.42 7.96 11.57
C GLY A 160 6.90 8.14 13.00
N LEU A 161 6.02 7.81 13.93
CA LEU A 161 6.32 7.65 15.35
C LEU A 161 6.19 6.17 15.68
N TRP A 162 7.18 5.62 16.38
CA TRP A 162 7.21 4.21 16.73
C TRP A 162 7.13 4.04 18.24
N PHE A 163 6.25 3.17 18.67
CA PHE A 163 6.11 2.71 20.02
C PHE A 163 6.48 1.23 20.05
N SER A 164 7.41 0.87 20.89
CA SER A 164 7.92 -0.49 20.98
C SER A 164 7.82 -1.01 22.41
N LYS A 165 7.41 -2.27 22.55
CA LYS A 165 7.40 -3.01 23.80
C LYS A 165 8.27 -4.25 23.64
N TYR A 166 9.18 -4.47 24.56
CA TYR A 166 10.01 -5.68 24.64
C TYR A 166 9.68 -6.41 25.93
N ASN A 167 9.29 -7.66 25.82
CA ASN A 167 8.78 -8.44 26.94
C ASN A 167 7.70 -7.62 27.68
N ASP A 168 7.97 -7.20 28.92
CA ASP A 168 7.01 -6.46 29.73
C ASP A 168 7.31 -4.95 29.82
N GLY A 169 8.36 -4.47 29.14
CA GLY A 169 8.80 -3.05 29.20
C GLY A 169 8.45 -2.26 27.92
N TRP A 170 7.80 -1.11 28.08
CA TRP A 170 7.68 -0.12 27.01
C TRP A 170 8.97 0.67 26.88
N GLN A 171 9.35 0.96 25.64
CA GLN A 171 10.48 1.83 25.32
C GLN A 171 10.00 3.24 25.00
N ASP A 172 10.89 4.22 25.10
CA ASP A 172 10.62 5.59 24.71
C ASP A 172 10.19 5.67 23.23
N PRO A 173 9.22 6.52 22.91
CA PRO A 173 8.78 6.69 21.53
C PRO A 173 9.91 7.20 20.64
N MET A 174 10.05 6.62 19.47
CA MET A 174 11.05 7.02 18.47
C MET A 174 10.37 7.64 17.26
N SER A 175 10.81 8.83 16.85
CA SER A 175 10.43 9.44 15.59
C SER A 175 11.39 8.99 14.48
N GLN A 176 10.83 8.69 13.31
CA GLN A 176 11.61 8.27 12.16
C GLN A 176 11.15 8.99 10.90
N PHE A 177 12.09 9.60 10.20
CA PHE A 177 11.91 10.05 8.83
C PHE A 177 12.58 9.06 7.89
N THR A 178 11.82 8.57 6.91
CA THR A 178 12.33 7.59 5.95
C THR A 178 12.30 8.16 4.54
N LEU A 179 13.49 8.34 3.98
CA LEU A 179 13.72 8.59 2.57
C LEU A 179 14.76 7.56 2.10
N SER A 180 14.31 6.40 1.72
CA SER A 180 15.16 5.28 1.30
C SER A 180 14.72 4.78 -0.07
N GLY A 181 15.42 3.80 -0.61
CA GLY A 181 14.98 3.08 -1.81
C GLY A 181 13.57 2.49 -1.67
N GLN A 182 13.11 2.18 -0.47
CA GLN A 182 11.74 1.73 -0.20
C GLN A 182 10.70 2.84 -0.43
N SER A 183 11.11 4.10 -0.39
CA SER A 183 10.25 5.24 -0.73
C SER A 183 9.93 5.32 -2.22
N ILE A 184 10.71 4.68 -3.08
CA ILE A 184 10.42 4.56 -4.51
C ILE A 184 9.54 3.33 -4.71
N GLY A 185 8.52 3.43 -5.54
CA GLY A 185 7.63 2.32 -5.85
C GLY A 185 7.24 2.30 -7.31
N LEU A 186 7.17 1.10 -7.87
CA LEU A 186 6.58 0.85 -9.18
C LEU A 186 5.22 0.20 -8.97
N GLY A 187 4.23 0.63 -9.73
CA GLY A 187 2.87 0.12 -9.58
C GLY A 187 2.19 -0.16 -10.91
N VAL A 188 1.28 -1.12 -10.85
CA VAL A 188 0.35 -1.44 -11.93
C VAL A 188 -1.05 -1.37 -11.35
N THR A 189 -1.95 -0.62 -11.99
CA THR A 189 -3.35 -0.56 -11.60
C THR A 189 -4.26 -0.93 -12.74
N TYR A 190 -5.37 -1.58 -12.41
CA TYR A 190 -6.45 -1.94 -13.32
C TYR A 190 -7.73 -1.21 -12.90
N ARG A 191 -8.39 -0.56 -13.85
CA ARG A 191 -9.70 0.10 -13.65
C ARG A 191 -10.82 -0.89 -13.89
N LEU A 192 -11.71 -0.96 -12.92
CA LEU A 192 -12.91 -1.79 -12.92
C LEU A 192 -14.03 -1.17 -13.77
#